data_0d49a35f0c49f7c5a689f6c9a497a815
#
_entry.id   0d49a35f0c49f7c5a689f6c9a497a815
#
_cell.length_a   1.000
_cell.length_b   1.000
_cell.length_c   1.000
_cell.angle_alpha   90.00
_cell.angle_beta   90.00
_cell.angle_gamma   90.00
#
_symmetry.space_group_name_H-M   'P 1'
#
loop_
_entity.id
_entity.type
_entity.pdbx_description
1 polymer ?
#
loop_
_entity_poly.entity_id
_entity_poly.type
_entity_poly.pdbx_seq_one_letter_code
_entity_poly.pdbx_strand_id
1 'polypeptide(L)'
;NEIKESKGFNEFLLKGVCGSGKTEVYLNLIEDTIKNGKDAIMLVPEISLTPQMASRFRARFNDLVAIMHSQMSEGERYDEWRRIKEGKAKIVVGARSALFVPMDNIGLIIMDEEQSESYIQDNNPRYDAHFVAKKRAKYHNCPLIYGSATPSVKTNYRALNGDIKLLTLNKRANNKQLPISFIVDMRKELMSGNRSVLSRSLKQSLIETLNKKEQAVLLI
;
A
#
# COMPACT_ATOMS: atom_id res chain seq x y z
N ASN A 1 -12.15 -7.72 -12.70
CA ASN A 1 -11.96 -8.22 -14.09
C ASN A 1 -11.23 -7.23 -14.98
N GLU A 2 -11.51 -5.91 -14.93
CA GLU A 2 -10.91 -4.92 -15.85
C GLU A 2 -9.37 -4.92 -15.89
N ILE A 3 -8.69 -5.15 -14.76
CA ILE A 3 -7.22 -5.22 -14.72
C ILE A 3 -6.73 -6.49 -15.43
N LYS A 4 -7.40 -7.63 -15.21
CA LYS A 4 -7.05 -8.92 -15.83
C LYS A 4 -7.25 -8.93 -17.34
N GLU A 5 -8.24 -8.20 -17.82
CA GLU A 5 -8.59 -8.08 -19.24
C GLU A 5 -7.76 -7.01 -19.96
N SER A 6 -7.04 -6.17 -19.20
CA SER A 6 -6.20 -5.14 -19.78
C SER A 6 -4.99 -5.74 -20.49
N LYS A 7 -4.80 -5.35 -21.75
CA LYS A 7 -3.62 -5.73 -22.53
C LYS A 7 -2.58 -4.62 -22.48
N GLY A 8 -1.35 -4.98 -22.17
CA GLY A 8 -0.23 -4.05 -22.19
C GLY A 8 -0.19 -3.05 -21.03
N PHE A 9 0.52 -1.95 -21.23
CA PHE A 9 0.67 -0.92 -20.24
C PHE A 9 -0.63 -0.13 -20.02
N ASN A 10 -1.17 -0.20 -18.83
CA ASN A 10 -2.29 0.60 -18.36
C ASN A 10 -2.04 1.01 -16.91
N GLU A 11 -2.47 2.20 -16.54
CA GLU A 11 -2.41 2.67 -15.15
C GLU A 11 -3.81 2.59 -14.52
N PHE A 12 -3.87 2.10 -13.28
CA PHE A 12 -5.10 1.97 -12.50
C PHE A 12 -4.95 2.63 -11.13
N LEU A 13 -5.96 3.31 -10.66
CA LEU A 13 -6.11 3.69 -9.26
C LEU A 13 -7.16 2.79 -8.61
N LEU A 14 -6.72 1.91 -7.71
CA LEU A 14 -7.60 1.12 -6.85
C LEU A 14 -7.86 1.89 -5.55
N LYS A 15 -8.95 2.65 -5.52
CA LYS A 15 -9.38 3.42 -4.36
C LYS A 15 -10.30 2.57 -3.48
N GLY A 16 -9.92 2.36 -2.22
CA GLY A 16 -10.73 1.54 -1.31
C GLY A 16 -10.47 1.89 0.14
N VAL A 17 -11.54 2.01 0.93
CA VAL A 17 -11.42 2.28 2.37
C VAL A 17 -10.59 1.23 3.10
N CYS A 18 -10.07 1.56 4.28
CA CYS A 18 -9.35 0.60 5.12
C CYS A 18 -10.23 -0.63 5.39
N GLY A 19 -9.68 -1.84 5.17
CA GLY A 19 -10.43 -3.09 5.31
C GLY A 19 -11.40 -3.39 4.15
N SER A 20 -11.29 -2.70 3.01
CA SER A 20 -12.11 -3.00 1.81
C SER A 20 -11.65 -4.24 1.03
N GLY A 21 -10.54 -4.84 1.42
CA GLY A 21 -10.00 -6.02 0.74
C GLY A 21 -9.01 -5.71 -0.39
N LYS A 22 -8.42 -4.50 -0.45
CA LYS A 22 -7.38 -4.17 -1.45
C LYS A 22 -6.30 -5.23 -1.54
N THR A 23 -5.78 -5.68 -0.39
CA THR A 23 -4.72 -6.70 -0.35
C THR A 23 -5.15 -8.01 -1.00
N GLU A 24 -6.42 -8.43 -0.83
CA GLU A 24 -6.92 -9.66 -1.46
C GLU A 24 -7.02 -9.49 -2.99
N VAL A 25 -7.39 -8.30 -3.46
CA VAL A 25 -7.34 -7.98 -4.89
C VAL A 25 -5.91 -8.09 -5.42
N TYR A 26 -4.91 -7.56 -4.70
CA TYR A 26 -3.51 -7.67 -5.09
C TYR A 26 -3.05 -9.13 -5.16
N LEU A 27 -3.34 -9.93 -4.12
CA LEU A 27 -2.98 -11.34 -4.08
C LEU A 27 -3.57 -12.12 -5.27
N ASN A 28 -4.83 -11.87 -5.61
CA ASN A 28 -5.48 -12.51 -6.75
C ASN A 28 -4.88 -12.07 -8.10
N LEU A 29 -4.50 -10.80 -8.25
CA LEU A 29 -3.86 -10.30 -9.48
C LEU A 29 -2.43 -10.86 -9.63
N ILE A 30 -1.69 -10.93 -8.53
CA ILE A 30 -0.36 -11.55 -8.49
C ILE A 30 -0.46 -13.02 -8.87
N GLU A 31 -1.40 -13.76 -8.29
CA GLU A 31 -1.62 -15.18 -8.60
C GLU A 31 -1.90 -15.42 -10.09
N ASP A 32 -2.76 -14.59 -10.69
CA ASP A 32 -3.04 -14.68 -12.13
C ASP A 32 -1.80 -14.34 -12.98
N THR A 33 -1.02 -13.34 -12.54
CA THR A 33 0.23 -12.98 -13.22
C THR A 33 1.21 -14.14 -13.25
N ILE A 34 1.38 -14.81 -12.09
CA ILE A 34 2.27 -15.99 -11.97
C ILE A 34 1.75 -17.16 -12.79
N LYS A 35 0.44 -17.43 -12.78
CA LYS A 35 -0.16 -18.47 -13.63
C LYS A 35 0.07 -18.25 -15.11
N ASN A 36 0.17 -17.00 -15.53
CA ASN A 36 0.52 -16.61 -16.91
C ASN A 36 2.03 -16.61 -17.19
N GLY A 37 2.85 -17.15 -16.29
CA GLY A 37 4.30 -17.28 -16.45
C GLY A 37 5.06 -15.97 -16.33
N LYS A 38 4.46 -14.91 -15.76
CA LYS A 38 5.07 -13.61 -15.57
C LYS A 38 5.37 -13.32 -14.10
N ASP A 39 6.20 -12.34 -13.84
CA ASP A 39 6.66 -11.92 -12.51
C ASP A 39 5.86 -10.71 -12.01
N ALA A 40 5.83 -10.51 -10.69
CA ALA A 40 5.14 -9.39 -10.08
C ALA A 40 6.00 -8.62 -9.08
N ILE A 41 5.88 -7.30 -9.07
CA ILE A 41 6.47 -6.43 -8.06
C ILE A 41 5.34 -5.75 -7.28
N MET A 42 5.39 -5.84 -5.96
CA MET A 42 4.52 -5.09 -5.07
C MET A 42 5.34 -4.20 -4.15
N LEU A 43 5.11 -2.92 -4.27
CA LEU A 43 5.70 -1.91 -3.41
C LEU A 43 4.77 -1.60 -2.25
N VAL A 44 5.36 -1.49 -1.08
CA VAL A 44 4.67 -1.10 0.15
C VAL A 44 5.54 -0.08 0.90
N PRO A 45 4.95 0.87 1.66
CA PRO A 45 5.72 1.69 2.56
C PRO A 45 6.51 0.84 3.55
N GLU A 46 7.72 1.24 3.93
CA GLU A 46 8.57 0.47 4.85
C GLU A 46 7.85 0.12 6.16
N ILE A 47 7.10 1.08 6.71
CA ILE A 47 6.32 0.89 7.94
C ILE A 47 5.19 -0.14 7.79
N SER A 48 4.74 -0.40 6.57
CA SER A 48 3.69 -1.38 6.25
C SER A 48 4.24 -2.77 5.98
N LEU A 49 5.55 -2.91 5.80
CA LEU A 49 6.21 -4.19 5.54
C LEU A 49 6.43 -4.96 6.86
N THR A 50 5.34 -5.34 7.48
CA THR A 50 5.35 -6.05 8.75
C THR A 50 5.60 -7.56 8.56
N PRO A 51 6.11 -8.27 9.59
CA PRO A 51 6.23 -9.73 9.56
C PRO A 51 4.90 -10.43 9.23
N GLN A 52 3.79 -9.86 9.66
CA GLN A 52 2.44 -10.37 9.38
C GLN A 52 2.11 -10.29 7.88
N MET A 53 2.47 -9.18 7.22
CA MET A 53 2.29 -9.02 5.78
C MET A 53 3.17 -10.02 5.03
N ALA A 54 4.45 -10.11 5.39
CA ALA A 54 5.38 -11.06 4.83
C ALA A 54 4.88 -12.52 4.95
N SER A 55 4.41 -12.89 6.14
CA SER A 55 3.82 -14.21 6.40
C SER A 55 2.60 -14.49 5.51
N ARG A 56 1.72 -13.51 5.28
CA ARG A 56 0.54 -13.66 4.41
C ARG A 56 0.93 -13.97 2.97
N PHE A 57 1.97 -13.29 2.44
CA PHE A 57 2.48 -13.57 1.10
C PHE A 57 3.14 -14.94 1.00
N ARG A 58 3.98 -15.29 1.99
CA ARG A 58 4.63 -16.62 2.04
C ARG A 58 3.62 -17.75 2.18
N ALA A 59 2.56 -17.56 2.98
CA ALA A 59 1.51 -18.57 3.14
C ALA A 59 0.75 -18.86 1.83
N ARG A 60 0.62 -17.88 0.92
CA ARG A 60 -0.09 -18.06 -0.35
C ARG A 60 0.81 -18.51 -1.49
N PHE A 61 2.06 -18.03 -1.53
CA PHE A 61 2.96 -18.20 -2.67
C PHE A 61 4.25 -18.97 -2.35
N ASN A 62 4.40 -19.40 -1.11
CA ASN A 62 5.56 -20.18 -0.63
C ASN A 62 6.91 -19.50 -1.01
N ASP A 63 7.83 -20.28 -1.57
CA ASP A 63 9.17 -19.82 -1.93
C ASP A 63 9.23 -18.93 -3.18
N LEU A 64 8.11 -18.69 -3.85
CA LEU A 64 8.06 -17.78 -4.99
C LEU A 64 8.19 -16.30 -4.59
N VAL A 65 8.12 -15.98 -3.28
CA VAL A 65 8.20 -14.61 -2.77
C VAL A 65 9.58 -14.28 -2.27
N ALA A 66 10.12 -13.18 -2.74
CA ALA A 66 11.27 -12.47 -2.18
C ALA A 66 10.77 -11.21 -1.45
N ILE A 67 11.27 -10.97 -0.23
CA ILE A 67 10.90 -9.79 0.57
C ILE A 67 12.13 -8.93 0.75
N MET A 68 12.02 -7.64 0.32
CA MET A 68 13.12 -6.68 0.32
C MET A 68 12.80 -5.50 1.24
N HIS A 69 13.56 -5.34 2.33
CA HIS A 69 13.39 -4.22 3.27
C HIS A 69 14.74 -3.67 3.75
N SER A 70 14.72 -2.47 4.34
CA SER A 70 15.94 -1.74 4.75
C SER A 70 16.70 -2.43 5.89
N GLN A 71 16.02 -3.19 6.74
CA GLN A 71 16.62 -3.87 7.91
C GLN A 71 17.34 -5.18 7.56
N MET A 72 17.32 -5.60 6.29
CA MET A 72 18.08 -6.77 5.85
C MET A 72 19.58 -6.49 5.91
N SER A 73 20.34 -7.47 6.38
CA SER A 73 21.79 -7.47 6.23
C SER A 73 22.19 -7.52 4.75
N GLU A 74 23.42 -7.16 4.45
CA GLU A 74 23.93 -7.24 3.05
C GLU A 74 23.89 -8.66 2.50
N GLY A 75 24.19 -9.66 3.32
CA GLY A 75 24.12 -11.07 2.95
C GLY A 75 22.70 -11.52 2.59
N GLU A 76 21.73 -11.24 3.47
CA GLU A 76 20.32 -11.57 3.20
C GLU A 76 19.81 -10.88 1.93
N ARG A 77 20.17 -9.61 1.74
CA ARG A 77 19.80 -8.85 0.54
C ARG A 77 20.41 -9.45 -0.73
N TYR A 78 21.67 -9.88 -0.66
CA TYR A 78 22.34 -10.55 -1.76
C TYR A 78 21.71 -11.92 -2.08
N ASP A 79 21.34 -12.70 -1.07
CA ASP A 79 20.69 -14.00 -1.27
C ASP A 79 19.30 -13.84 -1.92
N GLU A 80 18.49 -12.88 -1.46
CA GLU A 80 17.20 -12.60 -2.10
C GLU A 80 17.40 -12.07 -3.53
N TRP A 81 18.36 -11.17 -3.76
CA TRP A 81 18.68 -10.67 -5.09
C TRP A 81 19.09 -11.82 -6.04
N ARG A 82 19.89 -12.76 -5.56
CA ARG A 82 20.31 -13.94 -6.33
C ARG A 82 19.12 -14.85 -6.65
N ARG A 83 18.25 -15.11 -5.69
CA ARG A 83 17.01 -15.89 -5.90
C ARG A 83 16.13 -15.28 -6.98
N ILE A 84 16.00 -13.95 -6.98
CA ILE A 84 15.26 -13.21 -8.00
C ILE A 84 15.91 -13.37 -9.36
N LYS A 85 17.23 -13.13 -9.43
CA LYS A 85 18.01 -13.22 -10.69
C LYS A 85 17.97 -14.62 -11.31
N GLU A 86 18.02 -15.66 -10.48
CA GLU A 86 17.92 -17.05 -10.91
C GLU A 86 16.49 -17.48 -11.26
N GLY A 87 15.52 -16.59 -11.13
CA GLY A 87 14.09 -16.85 -11.42
C GLY A 87 13.42 -17.81 -10.41
N LYS A 88 14.03 -18.05 -9.24
CA LYS A 88 13.45 -18.83 -8.15
C LYS A 88 12.36 -18.06 -7.40
N ALA A 89 12.52 -16.74 -7.26
CA ALA A 89 11.50 -15.85 -6.77
C ALA A 89 10.85 -15.14 -7.96
N LYS A 90 9.53 -15.19 -8.02
CA LYS A 90 8.67 -14.63 -9.08
C LYS A 90 7.88 -13.42 -8.60
N ILE A 91 7.83 -13.20 -7.30
CA ILE A 91 7.11 -12.12 -6.64
C ILE A 91 8.09 -11.39 -5.75
N VAL A 92 8.21 -10.09 -5.93
CA VAL A 92 9.00 -9.24 -5.02
C VAL A 92 8.05 -8.32 -4.28
N VAL A 93 8.11 -8.37 -2.95
CA VAL A 93 7.40 -7.44 -2.06
C VAL A 93 8.46 -6.62 -1.31
N GLY A 94 8.37 -5.31 -1.38
CA GLY A 94 9.37 -4.49 -0.72
C GLY A 94 9.09 -2.99 -0.78
N ALA A 95 10.01 -2.23 -0.19
CA ALA A 95 10.00 -0.78 -0.27
C ALA A 95 10.37 -0.28 -1.67
N ARG A 96 10.48 1.03 -1.84
CA ARG A 96 10.82 1.67 -3.13
C ARG A 96 12.03 1.06 -3.85
N SER A 97 13.04 0.57 -3.11
CA SER A 97 14.24 -0.07 -3.69
C SER A 97 13.95 -1.39 -4.42
N ALA A 98 12.85 -2.04 -4.12
CA ALA A 98 12.40 -3.23 -4.84
C ALA A 98 12.11 -2.98 -6.33
N LEU A 99 11.99 -1.72 -6.74
CA LEU A 99 11.91 -1.36 -8.17
C LEU A 99 13.18 -1.64 -8.96
N PHE A 100 14.30 -1.91 -8.34
CA PHE A 100 15.58 -2.11 -9.02
C PHE A 100 16.06 -3.59 -9.04
N VAL A 101 15.20 -4.50 -8.61
CA VAL A 101 15.52 -5.94 -8.65
C VAL A 101 15.66 -6.46 -10.09
N PRO A 102 16.52 -7.47 -10.34
CA PRO A 102 16.79 -8.01 -11.67
C PRO A 102 15.68 -8.97 -12.12
N MET A 103 14.52 -8.41 -12.49
CA MET A 103 13.40 -9.13 -13.08
C MET A 103 13.19 -8.71 -14.53
N ASP A 104 13.19 -9.67 -15.45
CA ASP A 104 13.12 -9.41 -16.89
C ASP A 104 11.72 -9.66 -17.49
N ASN A 105 10.85 -10.40 -16.78
CA ASN A 105 9.53 -10.78 -17.32
C ASN A 105 8.38 -10.27 -16.43
N ILE A 106 8.40 -8.96 -16.09
CA ILE A 106 7.38 -8.37 -15.22
C ILE A 106 6.05 -8.28 -15.94
N GLY A 107 5.01 -8.85 -15.32
CA GLY A 107 3.63 -8.81 -15.78
C GLY A 107 2.72 -7.91 -14.95
N LEU A 108 3.18 -7.42 -13.78
CA LEU A 108 2.38 -6.60 -12.89
C LEU A 108 3.28 -5.79 -11.95
N ILE A 109 2.96 -4.50 -11.79
CA ILE A 109 3.54 -3.66 -10.74
C ILE A 109 2.41 -3.07 -9.91
N ILE A 110 2.51 -3.21 -8.58
CA ILE A 110 1.55 -2.65 -7.61
C ILE A 110 2.30 -1.69 -6.68
N MET A 111 1.70 -0.54 -6.41
CA MET A 111 2.15 0.41 -5.38
C MET A 111 1.02 0.58 -4.37
N ASP A 112 1.13 -0.05 -3.20
CA ASP A 112 0.15 0.11 -2.12
C ASP A 112 0.44 1.36 -1.30
N GLU A 113 -0.61 2.00 -0.77
CA GLU A 113 -0.55 3.29 -0.08
C GLU A 113 0.28 4.32 -0.88
N GLU A 114 -0.07 4.51 -2.17
CA GLU A 114 0.70 5.30 -3.15
C GLU A 114 0.96 6.75 -2.72
N GLN A 115 0.15 7.28 -1.82
CA GLN A 115 0.30 8.64 -1.29
C GLN A 115 1.45 8.77 -0.27
N SER A 116 2.09 7.65 0.12
CA SER A 116 3.15 7.66 1.13
C SER A 116 4.39 8.43 0.64
N GLU A 117 4.88 9.35 1.47
CA GLU A 117 6.11 10.11 1.20
C GLU A 117 7.35 9.21 1.13
N SER A 118 7.29 7.98 1.71
CA SER A 118 8.38 7.01 1.63
C SER A 118 8.75 6.58 0.21
N TYR A 119 7.90 6.88 -0.79
CA TYR A 119 8.18 6.64 -2.20
C TYR A 119 9.08 7.68 -2.85
N ILE A 120 9.33 8.79 -2.19
CA ILE A 120 10.28 9.82 -2.63
C ILE A 120 11.60 9.59 -1.92
N GLN A 121 12.70 9.54 -2.68
CA GLN A 121 14.05 9.49 -2.12
C GLN A 121 14.71 10.85 -2.19
N ASP A 122 15.00 11.44 -1.02
CA ASP A 122 15.63 12.75 -0.91
C ASP A 122 17.16 12.68 -0.97
N ASN A 123 17.74 11.54 -0.57
CA ASN A 123 19.18 11.30 -0.64
C ASN A 123 19.61 10.90 -2.05
N ASN A 124 20.87 11.20 -2.41
CA ASN A 124 21.42 10.82 -3.71
C ASN A 124 21.57 9.27 -3.83
N PRO A 125 21.20 8.67 -4.97
CA PRO A 125 20.50 9.30 -6.12
C PRO A 125 19.04 9.61 -5.78
N ARG A 126 18.60 10.85 -6.03
CA ARG A 126 17.20 11.27 -5.82
C ARG A 126 16.30 10.69 -6.89
N TYR A 127 15.18 10.09 -6.49
CA TYR A 127 14.16 9.60 -7.42
C TYR A 127 12.78 9.52 -6.76
N ASP A 128 11.76 9.56 -7.61
CA ASP A 128 10.36 9.29 -7.26
C ASP A 128 10.01 7.89 -7.77
N ALA A 129 9.61 7.01 -6.84
CA ALA A 129 9.25 5.63 -7.15
C ALA A 129 8.06 5.53 -8.13
N HIS A 130 7.13 6.49 -8.12
CA HIS A 130 6.03 6.53 -9.10
C HIS A 130 6.56 6.67 -10.53
N PHE A 131 7.55 7.56 -10.73
CA PHE A 131 8.15 7.74 -12.04
C PHE A 131 8.88 6.47 -12.49
N VAL A 132 9.67 5.86 -11.61
CA VAL A 132 10.43 4.64 -11.92
C VAL A 132 9.48 3.48 -12.20
N ALA A 133 8.45 3.27 -11.35
CA ALA A 133 7.44 2.23 -11.54
C ALA A 133 6.72 2.37 -12.89
N LYS A 134 6.32 3.61 -13.23
CA LYS A 134 5.69 3.90 -14.52
C LYS A 134 6.60 3.61 -15.70
N LYS A 135 7.88 4.00 -15.63
CA LYS A 135 8.86 3.70 -16.69
C LYS A 135 9.07 2.19 -16.83
N ARG A 136 9.20 1.49 -15.70
CA ARG A 136 9.40 0.03 -15.69
C ARG A 136 8.17 -0.71 -16.21
N ALA A 137 6.96 -0.31 -15.79
CA ALA A 137 5.72 -0.89 -16.31
C ALA A 137 5.55 -0.69 -17.81
N LYS A 138 5.91 0.49 -18.33
CA LYS A 138 5.93 0.75 -19.78
C LYS A 138 6.94 -0.12 -20.51
N TYR A 139 8.15 -0.26 -19.98
CA TYR A 139 9.21 -1.08 -20.57
C TYR A 139 8.78 -2.55 -20.71
N HIS A 140 8.17 -3.11 -19.66
CA HIS A 140 7.67 -4.48 -19.65
C HIS A 140 6.26 -4.63 -20.26
N ASN A 141 5.66 -3.54 -20.71
CA ASN A 141 4.31 -3.51 -21.27
C ASN A 141 3.28 -4.20 -20.37
N CYS A 142 3.26 -3.83 -19.09
CA CYS A 142 2.42 -4.44 -18.06
C CYS A 142 1.60 -3.40 -17.27
N PRO A 143 0.48 -3.77 -16.63
CA PRO A 143 -0.32 -2.88 -15.81
C PRO A 143 0.45 -2.38 -14.58
N LEU A 144 0.18 -1.11 -14.21
CA LEU A 144 0.62 -0.46 -12.99
C LEU A 144 -0.60 -0.08 -12.16
N ILE A 145 -0.63 -0.55 -10.92
CA ILE A 145 -1.74 -0.31 -10.00
C ILE A 145 -1.27 0.56 -8.84
N TYR A 146 -1.94 1.68 -8.66
CA TYR A 146 -1.82 2.53 -7.48
C TYR A 146 -2.95 2.17 -6.51
N GLY A 147 -2.63 1.76 -5.30
CA GLY A 147 -3.61 1.42 -4.28
C GLY A 147 -3.61 2.44 -3.15
N SER A 148 -4.79 2.91 -2.77
CA SER A 148 -4.91 3.85 -1.64
C SER A 148 -6.34 3.92 -1.09
N ALA A 149 -6.46 4.23 0.20
CA ALA A 149 -7.70 4.69 0.80
C ALA A 149 -7.89 6.21 0.61
N THR A 150 -6.78 6.94 0.60
CA THR A 150 -6.69 8.41 0.50
C THR A 150 -5.67 8.79 -0.56
N PRO A 151 -6.00 8.63 -1.86
CA PRO A 151 -5.06 8.86 -2.94
C PRO A 151 -4.44 10.26 -2.89
N SER A 152 -3.20 10.38 -3.35
CA SER A 152 -2.56 11.67 -3.53
C SER A 152 -3.39 12.56 -4.46
N VAL A 153 -3.33 13.88 -4.25
CA VAL A 153 -4.06 14.85 -5.08
C VAL A 153 -3.76 14.64 -6.56
N LYS A 154 -2.49 14.41 -6.89
CA LYS A 154 -2.02 14.18 -8.26
C LYS A 154 -2.64 12.92 -8.88
N THR A 155 -2.60 11.79 -8.18
CA THR A 155 -3.13 10.52 -8.69
C THR A 155 -4.65 10.55 -8.77
N ASN A 156 -5.33 11.15 -7.76
CA ASN A 156 -6.78 11.30 -7.79
C ASN A 156 -7.25 12.21 -8.93
N TYR A 157 -6.56 13.32 -9.18
CA TYR A 157 -6.86 14.22 -10.30
C TYR A 157 -6.72 13.51 -11.65
N ARG A 158 -5.64 12.76 -11.86
CA ARG A 158 -5.45 11.96 -13.09
C ARG A 158 -6.56 10.93 -13.29
N ALA A 159 -7.01 10.30 -12.19
CA ALA A 159 -8.11 9.33 -12.25
C ALA A 159 -9.46 9.99 -12.60
N LEU A 160 -9.74 11.16 -12.04
CA LEU A 160 -10.97 11.91 -12.33
C LEU A 160 -11.01 12.43 -13.78
N ASN A 161 -9.85 12.77 -14.35
CA ASN A 161 -9.73 13.22 -15.74
C ASN A 161 -9.68 12.06 -16.76
N GLY A 162 -9.66 10.80 -16.29
CA GLY A 162 -9.60 9.65 -17.18
C GLY A 162 -8.20 9.31 -17.71
N ASP A 163 -7.13 9.98 -17.23
CA ASP A 163 -5.73 9.66 -17.60
C ASP A 163 -5.31 8.29 -17.09
N ILE A 164 -5.91 7.85 -15.98
CA ILE A 164 -5.76 6.51 -15.39
C ILE A 164 -7.12 5.95 -15.03
N LYS A 165 -7.28 4.64 -15.07
CA LYS A 165 -8.58 4.01 -14.78
C LYS A 165 -8.84 3.99 -13.27
N LEU A 166 -10.00 4.53 -12.85
CA LEU A 166 -10.44 4.52 -11.45
C LEU A 166 -11.26 3.26 -11.16
N LEU A 167 -10.82 2.50 -10.18
CA LEU A 167 -11.52 1.34 -9.63
C LEU A 167 -11.82 1.61 -8.14
N THR A 168 -13.05 1.37 -7.70
CA THR A 168 -13.46 1.68 -6.33
C THR A 168 -13.93 0.45 -5.57
N LEU A 169 -13.48 0.33 -4.31
CA LEU A 169 -13.96 -0.65 -3.35
C LEU A 169 -14.70 0.08 -2.22
N ASN A 170 -16.00 0.24 -2.37
CA ASN A 170 -16.82 1.08 -1.50
C ASN A 170 -17.27 0.40 -0.19
N LYS A 171 -17.15 -0.93 -0.11
CA LYS A 171 -17.60 -1.71 1.05
C LYS A 171 -16.41 -2.29 1.81
N ARG A 172 -16.52 -2.34 3.15
CA ARG A 172 -15.60 -3.12 3.96
C ARG A 172 -15.90 -4.61 3.81
N ALA A 173 -14.88 -5.44 3.76
CA ALA A 173 -15.02 -6.89 3.61
C ALA A 173 -15.85 -7.53 4.74
N ASN A 174 -15.84 -6.94 5.94
CA ASN A 174 -16.56 -7.42 7.12
C ASN A 174 -17.89 -6.70 7.38
N ASN A 175 -18.40 -5.91 6.44
CA ASN A 175 -19.62 -5.09 6.55
C ASN A 175 -19.72 -4.20 7.81
N LYS A 176 -18.61 -3.95 8.52
CA LYS A 176 -18.61 -3.04 9.68
C LYS A 176 -18.84 -1.61 9.23
N GLN A 177 -19.72 -0.93 9.94
CA GLN A 177 -19.97 0.50 9.73
C GLN A 177 -18.72 1.34 9.97
N LEU A 178 -18.65 2.48 9.31
CA LEU A 178 -17.63 3.49 9.59
C LEU A 178 -17.85 4.05 11.00
N PRO A 179 -16.80 4.42 11.73
CA PRO A 179 -16.93 5.07 13.01
C PRO A 179 -17.65 6.42 12.85
N ILE A 180 -18.46 6.77 13.83
CA ILE A 180 -19.11 8.09 13.87
C ILE A 180 -18.06 9.10 14.28
N SER A 181 -17.90 10.18 13.53
CA SER A 181 -16.96 11.26 13.83
C SER A 181 -17.67 12.46 14.44
N PHE A 182 -17.14 12.97 15.56
CA PHE A 182 -17.63 14.17 16.21
C PHE A 182 -16.55 15.26 16.13
N ILE A 183 -16.93 16.45 15.70
CA ILE A 183 -16.04 17.62 15.66
C ILE A 183 -16.36 18.48 16.89
N VAL A 184 -15.34 18.79 17.69
CA VAL A 184 -15.48 19.64 18.86
C VAL A 184 -14.70 20.94 18.65
N ASP A 185 -15.40 22.08 18.77
CA ASP A 185 -14.75 23.39 18.70
C ASP A 185 -14.07 23.71 20.05
N MET A 186 -12.75 23.58 20.07
CA MET A 186 -11.92 23.83 21.27
C MET A 186 -11.96 25.29 21.75
N ARG A 187 -12.33 26.24 20.92
CA ARG A 187 -12.52 27.65 21.34
C ARG A 187 -13.75 27.76 22.27
N LYS A 188 -14.82 27.04 21.97
CA LYS A 188 -16.01 26.97 22.83
C LYS A 188 -15.70 26.27 24.15
N GLU A 189 -14.90 25.20 24.11
CA GLU A 189 -14.40 24.51 25.31
C GLU A 189 -13.61 25.46 26.19
N LEU A 190 -12.69 26.26 25.63
CA LEU A 190 -11.92 27.26 26.36
C LEU A 190 -12.78 28.35 26.98
N MET A 191 -13.76 28.91 26.23
CA MET A 191 -14.71 29.90 26.71
C MET A 191 -15.57 29.37 27.87
N SER A 192 -15.89 28.07 27.87
CA SER A 192 -16.62 27.41 28.95
C SER A 192 -15.74 26.96 30.11
N GLY A 193 -14.45 27.39 30.14
CA GLY A 193 -13.51 27.14 31.23
C GLY A 193 -12.67 25.87 31.10
N ASN A 194 -12.77 25.14 30.03
CA ASN A 194 -11.87 23.99 29.79
C ASN A 194 -10.53 24.46 29.21
N ARG A 195 -9.50 24.49 30.03
CA ARG A 195 -8.11 24.84 29.64
C ARG A 195 -7.27 23.62 29.26
N SER A 196 -7.89 22.44 29.21
CA SER A 196 -7.18 21.20 28.80
C SER A 196 -6.97 21.14 27.30
N VAL A 197 -5.92 20.43 26.86
CA VAL A 197 -5.69 20.10 25.45
C VAL A 197 -6.80 19.16 24.92
N LEU A 198 -7.43 18.38 25.81
CA LEU A 198 -8.52 17.47 25.45
C LEU A 198 -9.89 18.13 25.71
N SER A 199 -10.83 17.97 24.80
CA SER A 199 -12.22 18.34 25.07
C SER A 199 -12.82 17.49 26.18
N ARG A 200 -13.85 18.00 26.85
CA ARG A 200 -14.56 17.25 27.89
C ARG A 200 -15.17 15.97 27.34
N SER A 201 -15.75 16.01 26.15
CA SER A 201 -16.33 14.85 25.48
C SER A 201 -15.27 13.78 25.16
N LEU A 202 -14.09 14.18 24.64
CA LEU A 202 -12.99 13.24 24.37
C LEU A 202 -12.48 12.61 25.67
N LYS A 203 -12.29 13.43 26.73
CA LYS A 203 -11.86 12.93 28.03
C LYS A 203 -12.83 11.90 28.60
N GLN A 204 -14.14 12.17 28.50
CA GLN A 204 -15.17 11.25 28.94
C GLN A 204 -15.13 9.93 28.14
N SER A 205 -15.06 10.02 26.81
CA SER A 205 -14.98 8.83 25.95
C SER A 205 -13.72 7.99 26.23
N LEU A 206 -12.57 8.63 26.52
CA LEU A 206 -11.35 7.93 26.91
C LEU A 206 -11.52 7.17 28.22
N ILE A 207 -12.12 7.80 29.23
CA ILE A 207 -12.39 7.16 30.54
C ILE A 207 -13.31 5.95 30.36
N GLU A 208 -14.38 6.08 29.57
CA GLU A 208 -15.32 4.99 29.30
C GLU A 208 -14.65 3.83 28.55
N THR A 209 -13.81 4.14 27.55
CA THR A 209 -13.06 3.13 26.77
C THR A 209 -12.10 2.37 27.66
N LEU A 210 -11.32 3.07 28.51
CA LEU A 210 -10.37 2.45 29.42
C LEU A 210 -11.06 1.61 30.50
N ASN A 211 -12.19 2.07 31.04
CA ASN A 211 -12.98 1.31 32.02
C ASN A 211 -13.52 -0.01 31.44
N LYS A 212 -13.81 -0.04 30.12
CA LYS A 212 -14.19 -1.25 29.38
C LYS A 212 -13.00 -2.14 29.02
N LYS A 213 -11.77 -1.75 29.41
CA LYS A 213 -10.50 -2.42 29.02
C LYS A 213 -10.30 -2.49 27.50
N GLU A 214 -10.85 -1.52 26.78
CA GLU A 214 -10.66 -1.33 25.34
C GLU A 214 -9.49 -0.39 25.06
N GLN A 215 -9.09 -0.29 23.80
CA GLN A 215 -7.95 0.51 23.38
C GLN A 215 -8.40 1.83 22.76
N ALA A 216 -7.65 2.90 23.02
CA ALA A 216 -7.80 4.19 22.37
C ALA A 216 -6.51 4.59 21.66
N VAL A 217 -6.62 5.23 20.49
CA VAL A 217 -5.50 5.79 19.73
C VAL A 217 -5.67 7.30 19.67
N LEU A 218 -4.66 8.02 20.13
CA LEU A 218 -4.61 9.48 20.07
C LEU A 218 -3.55 9.90 19.05
N LEU A 219 -3.92 10.85 18.18
CA LEU A 219 -2.98 11.56 17.33
C LEU A 219 -2.76 12.95 17.95
N ILE A 220 -1.51 13.25 18.33
CA ILE A 220 -1.11 14.51 18.98
C ILE A 220 -0.19 15.27 18.06
#